data_7bf98421c179dd8f195e41f3db7b8a2d
#
_entry.id   7bf98421c179dd8f195e41f3db7b8a2d
#
_cell.length_a   1.000
_cell.length_b   1.000
_cell.length_c   1.000
_cell.angle_alpha   90.00
_cell.angle_beta   90.00
_cell.angle_gamma   90.00
#
_symmetry.space_group_name_H-M   'P 1'
#
loop_
_entity.id
_entity.type
_entity.pdbx_description
1 polymer ?
#
loop_
_entity_poly.entity_id
_entity_poly.type
_entity_poly.pdbx_seq_one_letter_code
_entity_poly.pdbx_strand_id
1 'polypeptide(L)'
;MKSLLRILAVLPFGLPLLSQAPSRVPDDYPIPPEALSRAVGVPSGRVESFAFSDSKVFPGTHRDGWVYIPAQYQAAQPAGLMVFQDGHAYASTNGRMRVPIVLDNLIAQGQVPVMVAIFVNPGHRGTNAPNPANWGPRNNRSLEYDGLGSDYARFLLDELLPFVTNRFQLNLSSDPRLRGISGMSSGGICAFTAAWERPDAFSKVLSHIGSFVNIRGGHVYPALIRKTERKPLRVYLQDGANDLNNLHGDWPLSNRQMAAALAFAGYDHRLDFGDGAHNDRHGAATLPEALRWLWRPESLPPSPSTNNWPGDEALNRSSPTAASRAIGRSFPRDTSSPTPPAPSPTAPSCSPTFPRATSGASTRGASL
;
A
#
# COMPACT_ATOMS: atom_id res chain seq x y z
N MET A 1 17.02 -86.17 -12.43
CA MET A 1 16.56 -84.85 -12.85
C MET A 1 16.41 -84.08 -11.56
N LYS A 2 17.37 -83.16 -11.25
CA LYS A 2 17.41 -82.32 -10.03
C LYS A 2 17.00 -80.91 -10.42
N SER A 3 15.86 -80.49 -9.91
CA SER A 3 15.30 -79.16 -10.09
C SER A 3 15.96 -78.18 -9.12
N LEU A 4 16.66 -77.13 -9.65
CA LEU A 4 17.26 -76.09 -8.86
C LEU A 4 16.21 -74.97 -8.67
N LEU A 5 15.80 -74.79 -7.43
CA LEU A 5 14.94 -73.62 -7.03
C LEU A 5 15.86 -72.45 -6.72
N ARG A 6 15.76 -71.36 -7.58
CA ARG A 6 16.45 -70.10 -7.32
C ARG A 6 15.57 -69.24 -6.42
N ILE A 7 16.02 -69.00 -5.20
CA ILE A 7 15.43 -68.02 -4.28
C ILE A 7 15.98 -66.63 -4.63
N LEU A 8 15.08 -65.74 -5.07
CA LEU A 8 15.37 -64.34 -5.30
C LEU A 8 15.28 -63.60 -3.94
N ALA A 9 16.42 -63.15 -3.41
CA ALA A 9 16.45 -62.31 -2.20
C ALA A 9 16.08 -60.89 -2.58
N VAL A 10 14.92 -60.39 -2.12
CA VAL A 10 14.51 -59.01 -2.22
C VAL A 10 15.14 -58.24 -1.05
N LEU A 11 16.12 -57.40 -1.35
CA LEU A 11 16.70 -56.44 -0.39
C LEU A 11 15.72 -55.30 -0.18
N PRO A 12 15.38 -54.94 1.06
CA PRO A 12 14.56 -53.77 1.30
C PRO A 12 15.40 -52.49 1.05
N PHE A 13 15.02 -51.71 0.05
CA PHE A 13 15.50 -50.36 -0.12
C PHE A 13 14.96 -49.49 1.03
N GLY A 14 15.78 -49.25 2.04
CA GLY A 14 15.52 -48.24 3.06
C GLY A 14 15.58 -46.85 2.43
N LEU A 15 14.43 -46.20 2.28
CA LEU A 15 14.38 -44.77 1.98
C LEU A 15 15.06 -44.00 3.14
N PRO A 16 16.00 -43.08 2.83
CA PRO A 16 16.55 -42.22 3.87
C PRO A 16 15.41 -41.36 4.46
N LEU A 17 15.23 -41.45 5.78
CA LEU A 17 14.45 -40.49 6.53
C LEU A 17 15.10 -39.12 6.29
N LEU A 18 14.42 -38.30 5.48
CA LEU A 18 14.73 -36.86 5.42
C LEU A 18 14.56 -36.32 6.84
N SER A 19 15.68 -36.03 7.50
CA SER A 19 15.72 -35.28 8.75
C SER A 19 14.96 -33.97 8.49
N GLN A 20 13.78 -33.87 9.06
CA GLN A 20 13.08 -32.57 9.10
C GLN A 20 13.97 -31.62 9.91
N ALA A 21 14.40 -30.52 9.26
CA ALA A 21 15.03 -29.42 9.97
C ALA A 21 14.12 -29.05 11.16
N PRO A 22 14.70 -28.67 12.32
CA PRO A 22 13.89 -28.29 13.47
C PRO A 22 12.90 -27.22 13.01
N SER A 23 11.62 -27.44 13.25
CA SER A 23 10.56 -26.50 12.90
C SER A 23 10.83 -25.23 13.70
N ARG A 24 11.39 -24.20 13.02
CA ARG A 24 11.45 -22.85 13.55
C ARG A 24 10.01 -22.47 13.92
N VAL A 25 9.82 -21.92 15.12
CA VAL A 25 8.50 -21.41 15.51
C VAL A 25 8.16 -20.33 14.49
N PRO A 26 7.12 -20.52 13.67
CA PRO A 26 6.78 -19.53 12.68
C PRO A 26 6.46 -18.20 13.37
N ASP A 27 6.85 -17.06 12.74
CA ASP A 27 6.48 -15.73 13.19
C ASP A 27 7.14 -15.28 14.52
N ASP A 28 8.34 -15.80 14.84
CA ASP A 28 9.13 -15.31 15.98
C ASP A 28 10.00 -14.12 15.56
N TYR A 29 9.42 -12.94 15.73
CA TYR A 29 10.05 -11.65 15.42
C TYR A 29 10.10 -10.78 16.67
N PRO A 30 11.22 -10.78 17.43
CA PRO A 30 11.38 -9.92 18.59
C PRO A 30 11.46 -8.44 18.18
N ILE A 31 10.96 -7.57 19.03
CA ILE A 31 11.10 -6.12 18.84
C ILE A 31 12.58 -5.78 18.99
N PRO A 32 13.21 -5.07 18.03
CA PRO A 32 14.61 -4.71 18.11
C PRO A 32 14.91 -3.72 19.24
N PRO A 33 16.10 -3.74 19.85
CA PRO A 33 16.45 -2.87 20.99
C PRO A 33 16.16 -1.38 20.74
N GLU A 34 16.44 -0.89 19.55
CA GLU A 34 16.21 0.50 19.15
C GLU A 34 14.72 0.89 18.98
N ALA A 35 13.82 -0.09 18.99
CA ALA A 35 12.39 0.12 19.06
C ALA A 35 11.83 -0.12 20.46
N LEU A 36 12.58 -0.82 21.34
CA LEU A 36 12.16 -1.05 22.72
C LEU A 36 12.29 0.22 23.58
N SER A 37 13.37 0.96 23.40
CA SER A 37 13.67 2.16 24.19
C SER A 37 14.49 3.17 23.40
N ARG A 38 14.45 4.41 23.85
CA ARG A 38 15.37 5.45 23.38
C ARG A 38 16.77 5.16 23.90
N ALA A 39 17.78 5.37 23.08
CA ALA A 39 19.16 5.30 23.52
C ALA A 39 19.46 6.43 24.53
N VAL A 40 20.47 6.22 25.36
CA VAL A 40 20.87 7.21 26.37
C VAL A 40 21.22 8.53 25.69
N GLY A 41 20.65 9.64 26.20
CA GLY A 41 20.84 10.98 25.67
C GLY A 41 19.99 11.35 24.45
N VAL A 42 19.18 10.42 23.92
CA VAL A 42 18.26 10.72 22.82
C VAL A 42 17.02 11.45 23.34
N PRO A 43 16.75 12.68 22.88
CA PRO A 43 15.60 13.45 23.32
C PRO A 43 14.30 12.85 22.77
N SER A 44 13.24 12.91 23.57
CA SER A 44 11.91 12.43 23.18
C SER A 44 11.16 13.46 22.37
N GLY A 45 10.66 13.08 21.21
CA GLY A 45 9.63 13.83 20.53
C GLY A 45 8.29 13.77 21.28
N ARG A 46 7.33 14.61 20.87
CA ARG A 46 5.97 14.63 21.43
C ARG A 46 4.98 14.00 20.47
N VAL A 47 3.99 13.32 21.03
CA VAL A 47 2.86 12.76 20.27
C VAL A 47 1.59 13.43 20.75
N GLU A 48 0.86 14.06 19.84
CA GLU A 48 -0.39 14.76 20.12
C GLU A 48 -1.53 14.16 19.31
N SER A 49 -2.72 14.06 19.89
CA SER A 49 -3.89 13.49 19.22
C SER A 49 -4.73 14.57 18.55
N PHE A 50 -5.44 14.15 17.51
CA PHE A 50 -6.47 14.94 16.85
C PHE A 50 -7.64 14.07 16.41
N ALA A 51 -8.78 14.73 16.19
CA ALA A 51 -9.92 14.15 15.51
C ALA A 51 -10.24 14.99 14.27
N PHE A 52 -10.68 14.33 13.18
CA PHE A 52 -11.06 14.97 11.94
C PHE A 52 -12.38 14.40 11.42
N SER A 53 -13.36 15.29 11.16
CA SER A 53 -14.73 14.89 10.78
C SER A 53 -15.27 15.63 9.55
N ASP A 54 -14.53 16.60 9.01
CA ASP A 54 -15.03 17.51 7.96
C ASP A 54 -14.61 17.08 6.54
N SER A 55 -14.37 15.76 6.33
CA SER A 55 -13.96 15.28 5.03
C SER A 55 -15.07 15.47 3.98
N LYS A 56 -14.72 16.11 2.87
CA LYS A 56 -15.54 16.22 1.66
C LYS A 56 -15.33 15.05 0.73
N VAL A 57 -14.13 14.50 0.71
CA VAL A 57 -13.81 13.30 -0.08
C VAL A 57 -14.51 12.07 0.49
N PHE A 58 -14.55 11.94 1.83
CA PHE A 58 -15.25 10.87 2.53
C PHE A 58 -16.31 11.43 3.49
N PRO A 59 -17.41 11.98 2.96
CA PRO A 59 -18.40 12.69 3.77
C PRO A 59 -19.05 11.80 4.82
N GLY A 60 -19.33 12.41 5.98
CA GLY A 60 -19.96 11.73 7.11
C GLY A 60 -19.06 10.74 7.85
N THR A 61 -17.75 10.76 7.56
CA THR A 61 -16.77 10.01 8.33
C THR A 61 -16.13 10.89 9.39
N HIS A 62 -15.83 10.28 10.54
CA HIS A 62 -14.87 10.84 11.48
C HIS A 62 -13.73 9.84 11.70
N ARG A 63 -12.59 10.38 12.09
CA ARG A 63 -11.38 9.60 12.32
C ARG A 63 -10.50 10.24 13.37
N ASP A 64 -9.78 9.40 14.09
CA ASP A 64 -8.77 9.79 15.03
C ASP A 64 -7.40 9.71 14.37
N GLY A 65 -6.49 10.53 14.84
CA GLY A 65 -5.11 10.49 14.42
C GLY A 65 -4.18 11.07 15.48
N TRP A 66 -2.90 10.94 15.21
CA TRP A 66 -1.84 11.47 16.05
C TRP A 66 -0.79 12.13 15.18
N VAL A 67 -0.12 13.11 15.72
CA VAL A 67 1.06 13.70 15.12
C VAL A 67 2.24 13.51 16.07
N TYR A 68 3.32 12.97 15.53
CA TYR A 68 4.61 12.94 16.21
C TYR A 68 5.47 14.07 15.68
N ILE A 69 6.03 14.87 16.60
CA ILE A 69 6.91 15.99 16.31
C ILE A 69 8.23 15.71 17.02
N PRO A 70 9.33 15.48 16.32
CA PRO A 70 10.61 15.17 16.95
C PRO A 70 11.15 16.35 17.75
N ALA A 71 11.97 16.08 18.76
CA ALA A 71 12.58 17.12 19.58
C ALA A 71 13.49 18.08 18.76
N GLN A 72 14.03 17.59 17.63
CA GLN A 72 14.88 18.35 16.72
C GLN A 72 14.09 19.24 15.74
N TYR A 73 12.74 19.19 15.76
CA TYR A 73 11.92 20.00 14.86
C TYR A 73 12.11 21.50 15.12
N GLN A 74 12.29 22.24 14.05
CA GLN A 74 12.39 23.70 14.07
C GLN A 74 11.40 24.28 13.03
N ALA A 75 10.46 25.11 13.47
CA ALA A 75 9.43 25.66 12.58
C ALA A 75 10.01 26.55 11.43
N ALA A 76 11.20 27.09 11.61
CA ALA A 76 11.88 27.88 10.58
C ALA A 76 12.40 27.03 9.41
N GLN A 77 12.51 25.71 9.57
CA GLN A 77 13.01 24.79 8.54
C GLN A 77 11.92 23.78 8.17
N PRO A 78 11.63 23.57 6.87
CA PRO A 78 10.69 22.55 6.45
C PRO A 78 11.15 21.14 6.86
N ALA A 79 10.35 20.44 7.67
CA ALA A 79 10.63 19.06 8.08
C ALA A 79 10.14 18.07 7.02
N GLY A 80 10.77 16.89 6.96
CA GLY A 80 10.24 15.74 6.22
C GLY A 80 8.88 15.30 6.78
N LEU A 81 8.18 14.45 6.02
CA LEU A 81 6.86 13.92 6.38
C LEU A 81 6.83 12.40 6.18
N MET A 82 6.26 11.70 7.16
CA MET A 82 5.87 10.29 6.99
C MET A 82 4.43 10.13 7.45
N VAL A 83 3.55 9.60 6.59
CA VAL A 83 2.15 9.32 6.93
C VAL A 83 1.95 7.83 7.12
N PHE A 84 1.29 7.44 8.21
CA PHE A 84 1.03 6.04 8.56
C PHE A 84 -0.47 5.79 8.62
N GLN A 85 -0.95 4.87 7.79
CA GLN A 85 -2.31 4.37 7.81
C GLN A 85 -2.49 3.37 8.96
N ASP A 86 -3.74 3.20 9.46
CA ASP A 86 -4.02 2.47 10.70
C ASP A 86 -3.19 3.02 11.87
N GLY A 87 -3.24 4.35 12.01
CA GLY A 87 -2.33 5.15 12.83
C GLY A 87 -2.14 4.66 14.26
N HIS A 88 -3.19 4.09 14.89
CA HIS A 88 -3.13 3.55 16.25
C HIS A 88 -2.05 2.45 16.40
N ALA A 89 -1.82 1.64 15.37
CA ALA A 89 -0.82 0.58 15.42
C ALA A 89 0.61 1.13 15.45
N TYR A 90 0.84 2.27 14.81
CA TYR A 90 2.15 2.87 14.65
C TYR A 90 2.47 3.91 15.73
N ALA A 91 1.49 4.69 16.18
CA ALA A 91 1.68 5.80 17.13
C ALA A 91 1.98 5.35 18.56
N SER A 92 1.55 4.14 18.94
CA SER A 92 1.69 3.62 20.29
C SER A 92 3.16 3.33 20.64
N THR A 93 3.62 3.85 21.77
CA THR A 93 4.95 3.54 22.33
C THR A 93 4.99 2.21 23.10
N ASN A 94 3.83 1.64 23.40
CA ASN A 94 3.68 0.34 24.08
C ASN A 94 3.24 -0.79 23.15
N GLY A 95 2.88 -0.46 21.87
CA GLY A 95 2.55 -1.43 20.83
C GLY A 95 3.79 -2.16 20.31
N ARG A 96 3.67 -2.75 19.13
CA ARG A 96 4.79 -3.40 18.48
C ARG A 96 5.59 -2.47 17.60
N MET A 97 4.92 -1.62 16.80
CA MET A 97 5.59 -0.78 15.79
C MET A 97 6.39 0.38 16.39
N ARG A 98 5.91 1.01 17.47
CA ARG A 98 6.63 2.01 18.28
C ARG A 98 7.36 3.09 17.47
N VAL A 99 6.74 3.55 16.39
CA VAL A 99 7.36 4.51 15.47
C VAL A 99 7.94 5.74 16.17
N PRO A 100 7.30 6.35 17.18
CA PRO A 100 7.88 7.49 17.88
C PRO A 100 9.25 7.20 18.52
N ILE A 101 9.42 6.00 19.11
CA ILE A 101 10.72 5.60 19.70
C ILE A 101 11.76 5.36 18.62
N VAL A 102 11.37 4.66 17.57
CA VAL A 102 12.26 4.39 16.41
C VAL A 102 12.71 5.69 15.77
N LEU A 103 11.81 6.64 15.52
CA LEU A 103 12.16 7.93 14.91
C LEU A 103 13.03 8.77 15.84
N ASP A 104 12.78 8.80 17.16
CA ASP A 104 13.65 9.50 18.10
C ASP A 104 15.10 9.01 17.97
N ASN A 105 15.30 7.70 17.96
CA ASN A 105 16.63 7.09 17.83
C ASN A 105 17.27 7.39 16.47
N LEU A 106 16.54 7.16 15.36
CA LEU A 106 17.09 7.30 14.01
C LEU A 106 17.39 8.76 13.64
N ILE A 107 16.54 9.71 14.07
CA ILE A 107 16.77 11.15 13.84
C ILE A 107 17.96 11.63 14.65
N ALA A 108 18.05 11.25 15.94
CA ALA A 108 19.18 11.65 16.79
C ALA A 108 20.53 11.11 16.27
N GLN A 109 20.51 9.96 15.61
CA GLN A 109 21.71 9.35 14.99
C GLN A 109 21.99 9.87 13.57
N GLY A 110 21.16 10.76 13.02
CA GLY A 110 21.30 11.27 11.67
C GLY A 110 21.04 10.23 10.57
N GLN A 111 20.40 9.11 10.89
CA GLN A 111 20.14 8.01 9.97
C GLN A 111 18.90 8.22 9.09
N VAL A 112 17.99 9.09 9.56
CA VAL A 112 16.88 9.61 8.78
C VAL A 112 16.80 11.13 9.00
N PRO A 113 16.21 11.89 8.06
CA PRO A 113 16.07 13.33 8.24
C PRO A 113 15.13 13.67 9.40
N VAL A 114 15.20 14.90 9.89
CA VAL A 114 14.20 15.44 10.81
C VAL A 114 12.86 15.42 10.10
N MET A 115 11.90 14.63 10.61
CA MET A 115 10.58 14.46 10.01
C MET A 115 9.47 14.43 11.04
N VAL A 116 8.32 14.94 10.65
CA VAL A 116 7.06 14.78 11.38
C VAL A 116 6.39 13.50 10.88
N ALA A 117 5.82 12.72 11.80
CA ALA A 117 4.99 11.59 11.46
C ALA A 117 3.51 11.89 11.75
N ILE A 118 2.64 11.58 10.81
CA ILE A 118 1.19 11.68 10.96
C ILE A 118 0.61 10.27 10.92
N PHE A 119 -0.08 9.90 11.97
CA PHE A 119 -0.74 8.61 12.14
C PHE A 119 -2.23 8.83 12.01
N VAL A 120 -2.86 8.20 11.03
CA VAL A 120 -4.28 8.41 10.76
C VAL A 120 -5.03 7.09 10.70
N ASN A 121 -6.10 6.99 11.47
CA ASN A 121 -7.03 5.87 11.38
C ASN A 121 -7.96 6.06 10.18
N PRO A 122 -8.45 4.97 9.58
CA PRO A 122 -9.50 5.06 8.57
C PRO A 122 -10.77 5.66 9.14
N GLY A 123 -11.59 6.24 8.29
CA GLY A 123 -12.86 6.82 8.68
C GLY A 123 -13.86 5.80 9.18
N HIS A 124 -14.71 6.26 10.08
CA HIS A 124 -15.86 5.53 10.57
C HIS A 124 -17.12 6.39 10.43
N ARG A 125 -18.22 5.80 9.95
CA ARG A 125 -19.52 6.46 9.86
C ARG A 125 -20.42 6.00 11.00
N GLY A 126 -21.13 6.95 11.61
CA GLY A 126 -22.04 6.68 12.74
C GLY A 126 -21.35 6.85 14.09
N THR A 127 -22.10 6.56 15.14
CA THR A 127 -21.74 6.87 16.53
C THR A 127 -20.96 5.75 17.25
N ASN A 128 -20.92 4.55 16.67
CA ASN A 128 -20.31 3.37 17.29
C ASN A 128 -18.85 3.18 16.81
N ALA A 129 -18.07 4.25 16.76
CA ALA A 129 -16.67 4.15 16.44
C ALA A 129 -15.91 3.29 17.45
N PRO A 130 -14.98 2.41 17.01
CA PRO A 130 -14.14 1.67 17.91
C PRO A 130 -13.23 2.62 18.69
N ASN A 131 -12.74 2.16 19.85
CA ASN A 131 -11.73 2.92 20.61
C ASN A 131 -10.57 3.30 19.66
N PRO A 132 -10.16 4.58 19.62
CA PRO A 132 -9.11 5.05 18.73
C PRO A 132 -7.81 4.25 18.79
N ALA A 133 -7.43 3.77 19.97
CA ALA A 133 -6.19 3.05 20.20
C ALA A 133 -6.22 1.57 19.83
N ASN A 134 -7.37 1.03 19.41
CA ASN A 134 -7.55 -0.41 19.20
C ASN A 134 -7.84 -0.76 17.73
N TRP A 135 -7.48 -2.00 17.36
CA TRP A 135 -7.96 -2.65 16.17
C TRP A 135 -9.46 -2.94 16.33
N GLY A 136 -10.29 -2.13 15.76
CA GLY A 136 -11.72 -2.35 15.72
C GLY A 136 -12.26 -2.09 14.31
N PRO A 137 -13.42 -2.66 13.96
CA PRO A 137 -13.99 -2.51 12.64
C PRO A 137 -14.36 -1.04 12.39
N ARG A 138 -13.58 -0.35 11.56
CA ARG A 138 -13.93 0.96 11.00
C ARG A 138 -14.60 0.74 9.67
N ASN A 139 -15.90 1.05 9.60
CA ASN A 139 -16.78 0.66 8.49
C ASN A 139 -16.46 1.34 7.15
N ASN A 140 -15.61 2.36 7.14
CA ASN A 140 -15.15 2.98 5.89
C ASN A 140 -13.75 2.52 5.44
N ARG A 141 -13.04 1.69 6.23
CA ARG A 141 -11.64 1.32 5.98
C ARG A 141 -11.41 0.73 4.60
N SER A 142 -12.20 -0.28 4.20
CA SER A 142 -11.99 -0.92 2.89
C SER A 142 -12.34 0.02 1.72
N LEU A 143 -13.31 0.90 1.89
CA LEU A 143 -13.63 1.90 0.86
C LEU A 143 -12.48 2.88 0.65
N GLU A 144 -11.86 3.34 1.74
CA GLU A 144 -10.77 4.31 1.71
C GLU A 144 -9.45 3.68 1.26
N TYR A 145 -9.13 2.50 1.77
CA TYR A 145 -7.80 1.92 1.65
C TYR A 145 -7.61 0.98 0.47
N ASP A 146 -8.65 0.21 0.11
CA ASP A 146 -8.54 -0.75 -0.98
C ASP A 146 -8.98 -0.16 -2.34
N GLY A 147 -9.47 1.07 -2.37
CA GLY A 147 -9.78 1.81 -3.60
C GLY A 147 -8.50 2.17 -4.38
N LEU A 148 -8.52 2.00 -5.71
CA LEU A 148 -7.34 2.20 -6.57
C LEU A 148 -7.26 3.60 -7.20
N GLY A 149 -8.13 4.52 -6.83
CA GLY A 149 -8.13 5.87 -7.38
C GLY A 149 -7.39 6.88 -6.49
N SER A 150 -7.45 8.14 -6.93
CA SER A 150 -6.79 9.26 -6.25
C SER A 150 -7.52 9.76 -4.99
N ASP A 151 -8.68 9.22 -4.63
CA ASP A 151 -9.53 9.76 -3.56
C ASP A 151 -8.78 9.84 -2.22
N TYR A 152 -8.09 8.77 -1.84
CA TYR A 152 -7.35 8.79 -0.58
C TYR A 152 -6.18 9.78 -0.60
N ALA A 153 -5.48 9.90 -1.72
CA ALA A 153 -4.44 10.91 -1.89
C ALA A 153 -5.00 12.33 -1.82
N ARG A 154 -6.16 12.60 -2.44
CA ARG A 154 -6.85 13.89 -2.33
C ARG A 154 -7.27 14.18 -0.89
N PHE A 155 -7.86 13.20 -0.21
CA PHE A 155 -8.18 13.34 1.21
C PHE A 155 -6.95 13.74 2.04
N LEU A 156 -5.82 13.07 1.84
CA LEU A 156 -4.58 13.42 2.55
C LEU A 156 -4.11 14.84 2.20
N LEU A 157 -4.01 15.16 0.91
CA LEU A 157 -3.34 16.37 0.45
C LEU A 157 -4.22 17.64 0.58
N ASP A 158 -5.50 17.49 0.31
CA ASP A 158 -6.41 18.63 0.22
C ASP A 158 -7.15 18.89 1.55
N GLU A 159 -7.23 17.91 2.44
CA GLU A 159 -8.00 18.01 3.67
C GLU A 159 -7.16 17.77 4.92
N LEU A 160 -6.60 16.56 5.10
CA LEU A 160 -5.96 16.15 6.36
C LEU A 160 -4.65 16.90 6.61
N LEU A 161 -3.75 16.98 5.62
CA LEU A 161 -2.46 17.64 5.80
C LEU A 161 -2.62 19.13 6.07
N PRO A 162 -3.46 19.91 5.34
CA PRO A 162 -3.74 21.30 5.69
C PRO A 162 -4.31 21.45 7.10
N PHE A 163 -5.25 20.60 7.50
CA PHE A 163 -5.82 20.62 8.85
C PHE A 163 -4.75 20.41 9.94
N VAL A 164 -3.94 19.35 9.82
CA VAL A 164 -2.90 19.02 10.79
C VAL A 164 -1.81 20.10 10.81
N THR A 165 -1.37 20.57 9.64
CA THR A 165 -0.35 21.61 9.52
C THR A 165 -0.79 22.89 10.21
N ASN A 166 -2.03 23.34 9.99
CA ASN A 166 -2.58 24.51 10.63
C ASN A 166 -2.77 24.33 12.14
N ARG A 167 -3.35 23.19 12.57
CA ARG A 167 -3.64 22.93 13.99
C ARG A 167 -2.38 22.89 14.86
N PHE A 168 -1.30 22.29 14.34
CA PHE A 168 -0.06 22.11 15.10
C PHE A 168 1.06 23.08 14.67
N GLN A 169 0.74 24.06 13.82
CA GLN A 169 1.67 25.08 13.32
C GLN A 169 2.95 24.45 12.75
N LEU A 170 2.77 23.49 11.84
CA LEU A 170 3.88 22.73 11.27
C LEU A 170 4.36 23.35 9.96
N ASN A 171 5.67 23.34 9.75
CA ASN A 171 6.31 23.64 8.48
C ASN A 171 6.82 22.33 7.87
N LEU A 172 6.06 21.78 6.92
CA LEU A 172 6.36 20.49 6.25
C LEU A 172 6.91 20.75 4.85
N SER A 173 7.93 20.02 4.48
CA SER A 173 8.50 20.07 3.12
C SER A 173 7.44 19.67 2.08
N SER A 174 7.37 20.43 0.98
CA SER A 174 6.61 20.06 -0.21
C SER A 174 7.39 19.19 -1.19
N ASP A 175 8.69 19.00 -0.96
CA ASP A 175 9.53 18.13 -1.81
C ASP A 175 9.10 16.66 -1.63
N PRO A 176 8.63 15.97 -2.68
CA PRO A 176 8.21 14.58 -2.59
C PRO A 176 9.34 13.65 -2.11
N ARG A 177 10.61 14.01 -2.33
CA ARG A 177 11.76 13.24 -1.85
C ARG A 177 11.90 13.24 -0.33
N LEU A 178 11.25 14.20 0.33
CA LEU A 178 11.18 14.30 1.79
C LEU A 178 9.81 13.85 2.33
N ARG A 179 9.00 13.15 1.52
CA ARG A 179 7.67 12.68 1.90
C ARG A 179 7.50 11.18 1.66
N GLY A 180 7.12 10.48 2.71
CA GLY A 180 6.85 9.05 2.69
C GLY A 180 5.46 8.70 3.21
N ILE A 181 5.01 7.51 2.86
CA ILE A 181 3.70 6.99 3.24
C ILE A 181 3.80 5.49 3.54
N SER A 182 3.13 5.04 4.59
CA SER A 182 3.23 3.67 5.10
C SER A 182 1.88 3.14 5.56
N GLY A 183 1.76 1.82 5.58
CA GLY A 183 0.64 1.12 6.18
C GLY A 183 0.80 -0.39 6.13
N MET A 184 -0.13 -1.11 6.73
CA MET A 184 -0.14 -2.56 6.71
C MET A 184 -1.45 -3.11 6.15
N SER A 185 -1.39 -4.26 5.49
CA SER A 185 -2.55 -4.92 4.89
C SER A 185 -3.25 -3.98 3.87
N SER A 186 -4.54 -3.68 4.03
CA SER A 186 -5.21 -2.65 3.23
C SER A 186 -4.52 -1.29 3.36
N GLY A 187 -3.93 -0.95 4.52
CA GLY A 187 -3.12 0.26 4.68
C GLY A 187 -1.85 0.26 3.83
N GLY A 188 -1.27 -0.93 3.57
CA GLY A 188 -0.08 -1.09 2.73
C GLY A 188 -0.37 -0.81 1.25
N ILE A 189 -1.45 -1.36 0.70
CA ILE A 189 -1.88 -1.02 -0.66
C ILE A 189 -2.35 0.43 -0.74
N CYS A 190 -3.02 0.97 0.28
CA CYS A 190 -3.42 2.37 0.35
C CYS A 190 -2.20 3.31 0.24
N ALA A 191 -1.13 3.01 0.97
CA ALA A 191 0.12 3.76 0.89
C ALA A 191 0.72 3.73 -0.52
N PHE A 192 0.75 2.55 -1.13
CA PHE A 192 1.23 2.42 -2.51
C PHE A 192 0.34 3.18 -3.49
N THR A 193 -0.98 3.02 -3.40
CA THR A 193 -1.95 3.70 -4.28
C THR A 193 -1.82 5.22 -4.18
N ALA A 194 -1.74 5.78 -2.97
CA ALA A 194 -1.61 7.23 -2.78
C ALA A 194 -0.33 7.79 -3.44
N ALA A 195 0.80 7.10 -3.28
CA ALA A 195 2.05 7.50 -3.93
C ALA A 195 2.03 7.23 -5.44
N TRP A 196 1.37 6.17 -5.90
CA TRP A 196 1.20 5.86 -7.31
C TRP A 196 0.39 6.93 -8.04
N GLU A 197 -0.71 7.39 -7.43
CA GLU A 197 -1.57 8.43 -7.98
C GLU A 197 -0.95 9.83 -7.87
N ARG A 198 -0.17 10.10 -6.81
CA ARG A 198 0.44 11.40 -6.54
C ARG A 198 1.95 11.27 -6.24
N PRO A 199 2.74 10.85 -7.25
CA PRO A 199 4.20 10.75 -7.10
C PRO A 199 4.89 12.11 -6.94
N ASP A 200 4.19 13.18 -7.28
CA ASP A 200 4.57 14.58 -7.02
C ASP A 200 4.42 14.98 -5.55
N ALA A 201 3.70 14.19 -4.75
CA ALA A 201 3.47 14.44 -3.33
C ALA A 201 4.18 13.44 -2.40
N PHE A 202 4.35 12.19 -2.83
CA PHE A 202 4.99 11.12 -2.07
C PHE A 202 5.92 10.32 -2.96
N SER A 203 7.20 10.22 -2.61
CA SER A 203 8.16 9.41 -3.36
C SER A 203 8.60 8.14 -2.63
N LYS A 204 8.24 7.95 -1.37
CA LYS A 204 8.68 6.84 -0.54
C LYS A 204 7.50 6.05 0.00
N VAL A 205 7.49 4.74 -0.27
CA VAL A 205 6.41 3.83 0.15
C VAL A 205 6.98 2.72 1.03
N LEU A 206 6.37 2.53 2.20
CA LEU A 206 6.62 1.39 3.08
C LEU A 206 5.32 0.59 3.23
N SER A 207 5.26 -0.59 2.65
CA SER A 207 4.10 -1.47 2.70
C SER A 207 4.41 -2.73 3.50
N HIS A 208 3.79 -2.89 4.65
CA HIS A 208 3.84 -4.12 5.43
C HIS A 208 2.65 -5.02 5.07
N ILE A 209 2.90 -6.31 4.79
CA ILE A 209 1.86 -7.30 4.50
C ILE A 209 0.77 -6.75 3.55
N GLY A 210 1.19 -6.04 2.48
CA GLY A 210 0.29 -5.26 1.64
C GLY A 210 -0.75 -6.09 0.91
N SER A 211 -2.01 -5.64 0.92
CA SER A 211 -3.14 -6.35 0.30
C SER A 211 -3.21 -6.15 -1.22
N PHE A 212 -2.14 -6.51 -1.94
CA PHE A 212 -2.11 -6.46 -3.42
C PHE A 212 -2.90 -7.60 -4.05
N VAL A 213 -4.02 -7.93 -3.45
CA VAL A 213 -4.96 -8.99 -3.82
C VAL A 213 -6.31 -8.38 -4.26
N ASN A 214 -7.28 -9.22 -4.63
CA ASN A 214 -8.55 -8.76 -5.17
C ASN A 214 -9.60 -8.45 -4.07
N ILE A 215 -9.28 -7.54 -3.13
CA ILE A 215 -10.33 -6.98 -2.25
C ILE A 215 -11.18 -5.99 -3.05
N ARG A 216 -10.54 -5.01 -3.72
CA ARG A 216 -11.17 -4.03 -4.63
C ARG A 216 -10.31 -3.81 -5.90
N GLY A 217 -9.71 -4.87 -6.42
CA GLY A 217 -8.94 -4.82 -7.65
C GLY A 217 -7.42 -4.66 -7.47
N GLY A 218 -6.87 -4.71 -6.25
CA GLY A 218 -5.44 -4.48 -5.97
C GLY A 218 -4.46 -5.40 -6.71
N HIS A 219 -4.93 -6.57 -7.15
CA HIS A 219 -4.17 -7.55 -7.93
C HIS A 219 -3.72 -7.04 -9.31
N VAL A 220 -4.24 -5.91 -9.79
CA VAL A 220 -3.87 -5.34 -11.10
C VAL A 220 -2.51 -4.62 -11.09
N TYR A 221 -1.99 -4.22 -9.92
CA TYR A 221 -0.77 -3.42 -9.82
C TYR A 221 0.46 -4.03 -10.48
N PRO A 222 0.76 -5.33 -10.37
CA PRO A 222 1.91 -5.90 -11.07
C PRO A 222 1.86 -5.69 -12.59
N ALA A 223 0.66 -5.75 -13.18
CA ALA A 223 0.47 -5.49 -14.61
C ALA A 223 0.55 -3.99 -14.94
N LEU A 224 -0.01 -3.12 -14.09
CA LEU A 224 0.05 -1.67 -14.27
C LEU A 224 1.50 -1.16 -14.19
N ILE A 225 2.27 -1.61 -13.22
CA ILE A 225 3.68 -1.23 -13.05
C ILE A 225 4.48 -1.56 -14.30
N ARG A 226 4.27 -2.74 -14.90
CA ARG A 226 4.98 -3.19 -16.12
C ARG A 226 4.60 -2.40 -17.37
N LYS A 227 3.40 -1.82 -17.40
CA LYS A 227 2.82 -1.15 -18.58
C LYS A 227 2.84 0.38 -18.47
N THR A 228 3.27 0.92 -17.34
CA THR A 228 3.30 2.36 -17.09
C THR A 228 4.75 2.84 -17.04
N GLU A 229 5.00 4.04 -17.56
CA GLU A 229 6.29 4.70 -17.38
C GLU A 229 6.65 4.77 -15.90
N ARG A 230 7.95 4.54 -15.59
CA ARG A 230 8.44 4.51 -14.23
C ARG A 230 8.21 5.83 -13.51
N LYS A 231 7.47 5.79 -12.42
CA LYS A 231 7.27 6.93 -11.52
C LYS A 231 8.46 7.08 -10.55
N PRO A 232 8.75 8.27 -10.04
CA PRO A 232 9.88 8.51 -9.13
C PRO A 232 9.59 7.99 -7.71
N LEU A 233 9.36 6.70 -7.57
CA LEU A 233 9.04 6.05 -6.30
C LEU A 233 10.17 5.12 -5.84
N ARG A 234 10.42 5.12 -4.53
CA ARG A 234 11.20 4.13 -3.80
C ARG A 234 10.24 3.30 -2.95
N VAL A 235 10.27 1.99 -3.10
CA VAL A 235 9.25 1.10 -2.51
C VAL A 235 9.90 0.02 -1.66
N TYR A 236 9.55 -0.01 -0.38
CA TYR A 236 9.88 -1.11 0.52
C TYR A 236 8.62 -1.94 0.76
N LEU A 237 8.70 -3.22 0.43
CA LEU A 237 7.67 -4.21 0.69
C LEU A 237 8.15 -5.15 1.80
N GLN A 238 7.31 -5.48 2.75
CA GLN A 238 7.55 -6.55 3.72
C GLN A 238 6.37 -7.50 3.73
N ASP A 239 6.67 -8.80 3.69
CA ASP A 239 5.68 -9.86 3.80
C ASP A 239 6.29 -11.16 4.32
N GLY A 240 5.49 -12.18 4.57
CA GLY A 240 5.94 -13.47 5.08
C GLY A 240 5.23 -14.65 4.44
N ALA A 241 5.89 -15.81 4.48
CA ALA A 241 5.41 -17.04 3.85
C ALA A 241 4.15 -17.63 4.49
N ASN A 242 3.83 -17.22 5.74
CA ASN A 242 2.65 -17.67 6.47
C ASN A 242 1.54 -16.61 6.51
N ASP A 243 1.58 -15.65 5.58
CA ASP A 243 0.51 -14.67 5.43
C ASP A 243 -0.75 -15.30 4.81
N LEU A 244 -1.82 -14.53 4.70
CA LEU A 244 -3.14 -14.98 4.29
C LEU A 244 -3.15 -15.58 2.87
N ASN A 245 -3.89 -16.67 2.74
CA ASN A 245 -4.36 -17.20 1.47
C ASN A 245 -5.86 -17.49 1.62
N ASN A 246 -6.71 -16.72 0.95
CA ASN A 246 -8.16 -16.78 1.07
C ASN A 246 -8.88 -16.40 -0.22
N LEU A 247 -10.20 -16.16 -0.16
CA LEU A 247 -11.03 -15.84 -1.32
C LEU A 247 -10.60 -14.57 -2.09
N HIS A 248 -9.83 -13.68 -1.47
CA HIS A 248 -9.33 -12.47 -2.13
C HIS A 248 -8.00 -12.70 -2.85
N GLY A 249 -7.27 -13.74 -2.50
CA GLY A 249 -5.99 -14.12 -3.10
C GLY A 249 -4.97 -14.60 -2.07
N ASP A 250 -3.73 -14.72 -2.53
CA ASP A 250 -2.56 -15.15 -1.79
C ASP A 250 -1.64 -13.95 -1.58
N TRP A 251 -1.49 -13.49 -0.33
CA TRP A 251 -0.66 -12.31 0.01
C TRP A 251 0.82 -12.54 -0.28
N PRO A 252 1.44 -13.66 0.17
CA PRO A 252 2.82 -14.00 -0.16
C PRO A 252 3.13 -13.96 -1.66
N LEU A 253 2.26 -14.55 -2.47
CA LEU A 253 2.42 -14.55 -3.91
C LEU A 253 2.25 -13.15 -4.50
N SER A 254 1.24 -12.41 -4.06
CA SER A 254 0.94 -11.06 -4.56
C SER A 254 2.07 -10.07 -4.26
N ASN A 255 2.66 -10.09 -3.07
CA ASN A 255 3.78 -9.23 -2.72
C ASN A 255 5.06 -9.62 -3.50
N ARG A 256 5.30 -10.90 -3.77
CA ARG A 256 6.37 -11.33 -4.68
C ARG A 256 6.14 -10.88 -6.11
N GLN A 257 4.90 -10.90 -6.61
CA GLN A 257 4.55 -10.37 -7.93
C GLN A 257 4.75 -8.86 -8.01
N MET A 258 4.42 -8.12 -6.95
CA MET A 258 4.73 -6.69 -6.84
C MET A 258 6.23 -6.44 -6.96
N ALA A 259 7.04 -7.14 -6.18
CA ALA A 259 8.50 -7.00 -6.22
C ALA A 259 9.06 -7.34 -7.62
N ALA A 260 8.58 -8.41 -8.24
CA ALA A 260 8.99 -8.79 -9.60
C ALA A 260 8.59 -7.75 -10.65
N ALA A 261 7.44 -7.09 -10.50
CA ALA A 261 7.02 -6.03 -11.39
C ALA A 261 7.85 -4.75 -11.20
N LEU A 262 8.13 -4.37 -9.96
CA LEU A 262 9.00 -3.24 -9.61
C LEU A 262 10.42 -3.44 -10.13
N ALA A 263 10.97 -4.67 -9.99
CA ALA A 263 12.27 -5.03 -10.55
C ALA A 263 12.29 -4.89 -12.07
N PHE A 264 11.29 -5.45 -12.75
CA PHE A 264 11.16 -5.35 -14.21
C PHE A 264 11.14 -3.90 -14.70
N ALA A 265 10.39 -3.04 -14.02
CA ALA A 265 10.26 -1.63 -14.39
C ALA A 265 11.41 -0.75 -13.85
N GLY A 266 12.45 -1.32 -13.25
CA GLY A 266 13.65 -0.61 -12.78
C GLY A 266 13.42 0.32 -11.60
N TYR A 267 12.41 0.04 -10.75
CA TYR A 267 12.19 0.81 -9.52
C TYR A 267 13.28 0.54 -8.48
N ASP A 268 13.60 1.57 -7.70
CA ASP A 268 14.35 1.40 -6.46
C ASP A 268 13.44 0.76 -5.42
N HIS A 269 13.57 -0.56 -5.25
CA HIS A 269 12.68 -1.34 -4.39
C HIS A 269 13.42 -2.39 -3.57
N ARG A 270 12.82 -2.80 -2.48
CA ARG A 270 13.25 -3.94 -1.65
C ARG A 270 12.04 -4.74 -1.23
N LEU A 271 12.14 -6.05 -1.28
CA LEU A 271 11.22 -6.98 -0.64
C LEU A 271 11.93 -7.64 0.54
N ASP A 272 11.46 -7.40 1.75
CA ASP A 272 11.83 -8.12 2.96
C ASP A 272 10.82 -9.25 3.18
N PHE A 273 11.25 -10.48 2.91
CA PHE A 273 10.37 -11.64 2.89
C PHE A 273 10.86 -12.71 3.86
N GLY A 274 10.07 -12.94 4.90
CA GLY A 274 10.37 -13.92 5.94
C GLY A 274 9.33 -15.05 6.05
N ASP A 275 9.17 -15.56 7.25
CA ASP A 275 8.18 -16.56 7.62
C ASP A 275 7.01 -15.98 8.44
N GLY A 276 6.84 -14.64 8.44
CA GLY A 276 5.79 -13.94 9.18
C GLY A 276 4.39 -14.32 8.71
N ALA A 277 3.42 -14.15 9.60
CA ALA A 277 2.00 -14.25 9.33
C ALA A 277 1.37 -12.87 9.13
N HIS A 278 0.04 -12.80 8.92
CA HIS A 278 -0.70 -11.55 8.73
C HIS A 278 -0.86 -10.75 10.02
N ASN A 279 0.25 -10.21 10.51
CA ASN A 279 0.29 -9.39 11.72
C ASN A 279 1.46 -8.39 11.67
N ASP A 280 1.62 -7.61 12.74
CA ASP A 280 2.64 -6.55 12.83
C ASP A 280 4.02 -7.02 13.30
N ARG A 281 4.23 -8.31 13.60
CA ARG A 281 5.46 -8.79 14.25
C ARG A 281 6.69 -8.62 13.37
N HIS A 282 6.64 -9.17 12.17
CA HIS A 282 7.76 -9.09 11.22
C HIS A 282 8.02 -7.63 10.81
N GLY A 283 6.95 -6.88 10.48
CA GLY A 283 7.07 -5.48 10.14
C GLY A 283 7.70 -4.63 11.26
N ALA A 284 7.34 -4.89 12.51
CA ALA A 284 7.91 -4.20 13.68
C ALA A 284 9.39 -4.52 13.89
N ALA A 285 9.77 -5.79 13.71
CA ALA A 285 11.16 -6.22 13.86
C ALA A 285 12.08 -5.58 12.83
N THR A 286 11.59 -5.33 11.63
CA THR A 286 12.38 -4.78 10.52
C THR A 286 12.19 -3.28 10.32
N LEU A 287 11.29 -2.63 11.06
CA LEU A 287 10.94 -1.22 10.87
C LEU A 287 12.12 -0.25 10.90
N PRO A 288 13.08 -0.34 11.86
CA PRO A 288 14.21 0.58 11.87
C PRO A 288 15.06 0.45 10.60
N GLU A 289 15.32 -0.76 10.16
CA GLU A 289 16.08 -1.03 8.92
C GLU A 289 15.29 -0.58 7.67
N ALA A 290 13.99 -0.81 7.64
CA ALA A 290 13.13 -0.36 6.56
C ALA A 290 13.16 1.17 6.41
N LEU A 291 13.11 1.91 7.53
CA LEU A 291 13.20 3.36 7.53
C LEU A 291 14.58 3.84 7.08
N ARG A 292 15.70 3.25 7.57
CA ARG A 292 17.04 3.57 7.08
C ARG A 292 17.16 3.37 5.58
N TRP A 293 16.68 2.23 5.10
CA TRP A 293 16.74 1.91 3.68
C TRP A 293 15.90 2.89 2.85
N LEU A 294 14.70 3.21 3.31
CA LEU A 294 13.78 4.08 2.61
C LEU A 294 14.30 5.52 2.52
N TRP A 295 14.91 6.00 3.60
CA TRP A 295 15.42 7.37 3.73
C TRP A 295 16.92 7.53 3.40
N ARG A 296 17.59 6.46 2.96
CA ARG A 296 18.96 6.56 2.52
C ARG A 296 19.13 7.58 1.38
N PRO A 297 20.29 8.21 1.22
CA PRO A 297 20.55 9.10 0.09
C PRO A 297 20.15 8.45 -1.24
N GLU A 298 19.72 9.26 -2.18
CA GLU A 298 19.41 8.77 -3.51
C GLU A 298 20.73 8.36 -4.18
N SER A 299 20.87 7.08 -4.48
CA SER A 299 21.83 6.62 -5.47
C SER A 299 21.33 7.11 -6.84
N LEU A 300 22.24 7.50 -7.73
CA LEU A 300 21.89 7.75 -9.13
C LEU A 300 21.02 6.58 -9.62
N PRO A 301 19.89 6.84 -10.29
CA PRO A 301 19.05 5.77 -10.79
C PRO A 301 19.93 4.83 -11.61
N PRO A 302 19.78 3.52 -11.45
CA PRO A 302 20.38 2.59 -12.40
C PRO A 302 19.93 3.03 -13.80
N SER A 303 20.87 3.09 -14.73
CA SER A 303 20.54 3.32 -16.14
C SER A 303 19.34 2.44 -16.49
N PRO A 304 18.36 2.94 -17.24
CA PRO A 304 17.23 2.11 -17.67
C PRO A 304 17.84 0.82 -18.21
N SER A 305 17.50 -0.32 -17.62
CA SER A 305 17.88 -1.58 -18.23
C SER A 305 17.21 -1.56 -19.59
N THR A 306 18.02 -1.50 -20.63
CA THR A 306 17.57 -1.83 -21.98
C THR A 306 17.29 -3.33 -21.96
N ASN A 307 16.23 -3.73 -21.26
CA ASN A 307 15.65 -5.04 -21.42
C ASN A 307 14.97 -5.03 -22.80
N ASN A 308 15.80 -5.10 -23.83
CA ASN A 308 15.35 -5.46 -25.15
C ASN A 308 14.80 -6.89 -25.04
N TRP A 309 13.51 -6.99 -24.82
CA TRP A 309 12.81 -8.24 -25.04
C TRP A 309 13.11 -8.65 -26.47
N PRO A 310 13.52 -9.92 -26.76
CA PRO A 310 13.87 -10.35 -28.11
C PRO A 310 12.75 -10.17 -29.16
N GLY A 311 11.54 -9.83 -28.72
CA GLY A 311 10.40 -9.48 -29.60
C GLY A 311 10.32 -8.00 -30.02
N ASP A 312 10.99 -7.08 -29.33
CA ASP A 312 10.88 -5.64 -29.64
C ASP A 312 11.63 -5.26 -30.92
N GLU A 313 12.68 -5.96 -31.28
CA GLU A 313 13.35 -5.77 -32.57
C GLU A 313 12.46 -6.15 -33.76
N ALA A 314 11.55 -7.09 -33.60
CA ALA A 314 10.61 -7.50 -34.66
C ALA A 314 9.51 -6.45 -34.87
N LEU A 315 9.05 -5.79 -33.78
CA LEU A 315 8.04 -4.73 -33.84
C LEU A 315 8.60 -3.41 -34.39
N ASN A 316 9.85 -3.09 -34.09
CA ASN A 316 10.52 -1.89 -34.61
C ASN A 316 10.97 -2.02 -36.05
N ARG A 317 11.13 -3.24 -36.61
CA ARG A 317 11.46 -3.45 -38.03
C ARG A 317 10.25 -3.32 -38.96
N SER A 318 9.03 -3.26 -38.44
CA SER A 318 7.80 -3.11 -39.25
C SER A 318 7.31 -1.67 -39.42
N SER A 319 8.03 -0.67 -38.90
CA SER A 319 7.76 0.74 -39.19
C SER A 319 8.42 1.08 -40.57
N PRO A 320 7.67 1.36 -41.58
CA PRO A 320 8.26 1.78 -42.87
C PRO A 320 8.88 3.17 -42.68
N THR A 321 10.20 3.23 -42.75
CA THR A 321 10.92 4.47 -42.99
C THR A 321 10.31 5.15 -44.20
N ALA A 322 9.74 6.32 -44.03
CA ALA A 322 9.22 7.16 -45.10
C ALA A 322 10.38 7.57 -46.03
N ALA A 323 10.65 6.76 -47.01
CA ALA A 323 11.40 7.21 -48.19
C ALA A 323 10.44 7.97 -49.08
N SER A 324 10.58 9.29 -49.10
CA SER A 324 9.97 10.18 -50.05
C SER A 324 10.25 9.72 -51.47
N ARG A 325 9.22 9.30 -52.19
CA ARG A 325 9.17 9.35 -53.66
C ARG A 325 7.79 9.81 -54.08
N ALA A 326 7.77 11.05 -54.57
CA ALA A 326 6.69 11.62 -55.31
C ALA A 326 6.39 10.75 -56.54
N ILE A 327 5.20 10.16 -56.62
CA ILE A 327 4.57 9.75 -57.86
C ILE A 327 3.12 10.23 -57.78
N GLY A 328 2.85 11.29 -58.55
CA GLY A 328 1.50 11.80 -58.72
C GLY A 328 0.61 10.74 -59.41
N ARG A 329 -0.48 10.40 -58.79
CA ARG A 329 -1.67 9.86 -59.41
C ARG A 329 -2.89 10.53 -58.79
N SER A 330 -3.57 11.30 -59.63
CA SER A 330 -4.88 11.86 -59.38
C SER A 330 -5.93 10.74 -59.28
N PHE A 331 -6.66 10.69 -58.18
CA PHE A 331 -7.90 9.94 -58.06
C PHE A 331 -9.09 10.90 -58.14
N PRO A 332 -10.17 10.57 -58.85
CA PRO A 332 -11.34 11.38 -58.98
C PRO A 332 -12.10 11.45 -57.65
N ARG A 333 -12.60 12.64 -57.29
CA ARG A 333 -13.49 12.86 -56.15
C ARG A 333 -14.85 12.29 -56.46
N ASP A 334 -15.27 11.30 -55.70
CA ASP A 334 -16.65 10.86 -55.65
C ASP A 334 -17.39 11.65 -54.61
N THR A 335 -18.36 12.46 -55.06
CA THR A 335 -19.22 13.27 -54.21
C THR A 335 -20.52 12.53 -54.00
N SER A 336 -20.58 11.67 -53.00
CA SER A 336 -21.85 11.16 -52.48
C SER A 336 -21.78 11.03 -50.97
N SER A 337 -22.34 12.06 -50.28
CA SER A 337 -22.59 12.05 -48.86
C SER A 337 -23.78 11.12 -48.55
N PRO A 338 -23.67 10.20 -47.62
CA PRO A 338 -24.83 9.50 -47.09
C PRO A 338 -25.52 10.33 -46.02
N THR A 339 -26.82 10.50 -46.17
CA THR A 339 -27.80 11.08 -45.25
C THR A 339 -27.84 10.32 -43.94
N PRO A 340 -27.90 10.95 -42.77
CA PRO A 340 -28.03 10.26 -41.47
C PRO A 340 -29.43 9.64 -41.32
N PRO A 341 -29.56 8.47 -40.69
CA PRO A 341 -30.86 7.83 -40.41
C PRO A 341 -31.64 8.57 -39.33
N ALA A 342 -32.97 8.56 -39.51
CA ALA A 342 -33.96 9.16 -38.60
C ALA A 342 -33.98 8.48 -37.22
N PRO A 343 -34.36 9.19 -36.13
CA PRO A 343 -34.39 8.64 -34.78
C PRO A 343 -35.54 7.65 -34.61
N SER A 344 -35.24 6.50 -33.98
CA SER A 344 -36.22 5.47 -33.59
C SER A 344 -37.12 5.93 -32.40
N PRO A 345 -38.35 5.44 -32.30
CA PRO A 345 -39.26 5.89 -31.30
C PRO A 345 -38.95 5.37 -29.89
N THR A 346 -39.16 6.23 -28.91
CA THR A 346 -39.00 6.07 -27.47
C THR A 346 -39.80 4.89 -26.91
N ALA A 347 -39.09 4.02 -26.15
CA ALA A 347 -39.69 2.98 -25.30
C ALA A 347 -40.25 3.61 -24.03
N PRO A 348 -41.37 3.03 -23.46
CA PRO A 348 -42.04 3.60 -22.32
C PRO A 348 -41.26 3.40 -21.00
N SER A 349 -41.25 4.45 -20.19
CA SER A 349 -40.68 4.48 -18.85
C SER A 349 -41.50 3.60 -17.90
N CYS A 350 -40.89 2.55 -17.33
CA CYS A 350 -41.40 1.86 -16.16
C CYS A 350 -40.86 2.50 -14.90
N SER A 351 -41.71 3.16 -14.15
CA SER A 351 -41.46 3.59 -12.77
C SER A 351 -41.78 2.44 -11.81
N PRO A 352 -40.85 2.09 -10.87
CA PRO A 352 -41.22 1.15 -9.81
C PRO A 352 -41.97 1.88 -8.69
N THR A 353 -43.20 1.48 -8.48
CA THR A 353 -44.04 1.83 -7.31
C THR A 353 -43.58 1.00 -6.11
N PHE A 354 -43.10 1.67 -5.06
CA PHE A 354 -42.87 1.07 -3.74
C PHE A 354 -44.21 1.07 -2.94
N PRO A 355 -44.53 0.00 -2.23
CA PRO A 355 -45.70 -0.01 -1.35
C PRO A 355 -45.40 0.76 -0.05
N ARG A 356 -46.31 1.61 0.32
CA ARG A 356 -46.36 2.39 1.56
C ARG A 356 -46.65 1.47 2.73
N ALA A 357 -45.75 1.41 3.73
CA ALA A 357 -46.00 0.73 4.99
C ALA A 357 -46.95 1.59 5.87
N THR A 358 -48.04 1.01 6.27
CA THR A 358 -49.02 1.56 7.20
C THR A 358 -48.52 1.48 8.64
N SER A 359 -48.54 2.61 9.31
CA SER A 359 -48.31 2.76 10.75
C SER A 359 -49.46 2.07 11.55
N GLY A 360 -49.06 1.11 12.39
CA GLY A 360 -49.93 0.56 13.45
C GLY A 360 -49.32 0.87 14.81
N ALA A 361 -49.86 1.85 15.52
CA ALA A 361 -49.58 2.09 16.92
C ALA A 361 -50.27 1.04 17.80
N SER A 362 -49.51 0.47 18.75
CA SER A 362 -50.11 -0.21 19.91
C SER A 362 -49.26 0.05 21.14
N THR A 363 -49.80 0.86 22.01
CA THR A 363 -49.46 1.09 23.41
C THR A 363 -49.88 -0.08 24.28
N ARG A 364 -48.98 -0.52 25.21
CA ARG A 364 -49.16 -1.09 26.57
C ARG A 364 -47.74 -1.47 27.06
N GLY A 365 -47.15 -0.96 28.12
CA GLY A 365 -47.65 -0.70 29.47
C GLY A 365 -47.30 -1.89 30.37
N ALA A 366 -46.25 -1.81 31.18
CA ALA A 366 -46.09 -2.22 32.60
C ALA A 366 -44.66 -2.70 32.90
N SER A 367 -43.98 -1.95 33.75
CA SER A 367 -43.44 -2.26 35.10
C SER A 367 -42.88 -3.68 35.33
N LEU A 368 -41.59 -3.82 35.53
CA LEU A 368 -40.84 -4.09 36.77
C LEU A 368 -39.35 -4.02 36.50
#